data_3015c5be3b8700ff02e35cc11695b1a5
#
_entry.id   3015c5be3b8700ff02e35cc11695b1a5
#
_cell.length_a   1.000
_cell.length_b   1.000
_cell.length_c   1.000
_cell.angle_alpha   90.00
_cell.angle_beta   90.00
_cell.angle_gamma   90.00
#
_symmetry.space_group_name_H-M   'P 1'
#
loop_
_entity.id
_entity.type
_entity.pdbx_description
1 polymer ?
#
loop_
_entity_poly.entity_id
_entity_poly.type
_entity_poly.pdbx_seq_one_letter_code
_entity_poly.pdbx_strand_id
1 'polypeptide(L)'
;MSLEVGDIAPDFSLKNQFGEVVTLSEFKGKNVFLMFYPFAFTGKCTEELCTIRDERNDFVNDGTQILSISCDPSSSLKMFAEEQSLSTPLLSDFWPHGQVSKAYGVFLEDLGFANRGTFVIDKTGVIRWKVVTSPGEVRNTADYRLALSAL
;
A
#
# COMPACT_ATOMS: atom_id res chain seq x y z
N MET A 1 13.64 7.08 10.90
CA MET A 1 14.18 5.72 10.80
C MET A 1 13.43 4.96 9.72
N SER A 2 14.13 4.28 8.86
CA SER A 2 13.52 3.43 7.87
C SER A 2 13.39 2.00 8.39
N LEU A 3 12.33 1.31 7.97
CA LEU A 3 12.12 -0.09 8.29
C LEU A 3 12.94 -0.97 7.36
N GLU A 4 13.44 -2.07 7.89
CA GLU A 4 14.24 -3.01 7.14
C GLU A 4 13.56 -4.37 7.05
N VAL A 5 13.99 -5.19 6.08
CA VAL A 5 13.57 -6.58 6.00
C VAL A 5 13.96 -7.29 7.30
N GLY A 6 13.03 -8.02 7.90
CA GLY A 6 13.21 -8.65 9.20
C GLY A 6 12.56 -7.90 10.35
N ASP A 7 12.22 -6.62 10.16
CA ASP A 7 11.52 -5.85 11.18
C ASP A 7 10.05 -6.24 11.25
N ILE A 8 9.46 -6.09 12.43
CA ILE A 8 8.01 -6.23 12.58
C ILE A 8 7.35 -5.01 11.96
N ALA A 9 6.37 -5.24 11.06
CA ALA A 9 5.64 -4.16 10.43
C ALA A 9 4.82 -3.40 11.49
N PRO A 10 4.93 -2.06 11.58
CA PRO A 10 4.11 -1.28 12.49
C PRO A 10 2.62 -1.49 12.24
N ASP A 11 1.87 -1.79 13.29
CA ASP A 11 0.41 -1.92 13.19
C ASP A 11 -0.22 -0.55 12.94
N PHE A 12 -1.39 -0.55 12.32
CA PHE A 12 -2.14 0.68 12.07
C PHE A 12 -3.63 0.37 11.91
N SER A 13 -4.45 1.40 12.06
CA SER A 13 -5.88 1.36 11.75
C SER A 13 -6.20 2.58 10.90
N LEU A 14 -6.68 2.35 9.69
CA LEU A 14 -7.04 3.41 8.75
C LEU A 14 -8.40 3.11 8.13
N LYS A 15 -9.11 4.15 7.70
CA LYS A 15 -10.38 3.97 7.00
C LYS A 15 -10.13 3.66 5.54
N ASN A 16 -10.94 2.75 5.00
CA ASN A 16 -10.91 2.44 3.57
C ASN A 16 -11.81 3.44 2.80
N GLN A 17 -11.99 3.21 1.49
CA GLN A 17 -12.81 4.07 0.63
C GLN A 17 -14.29 4.11 1.01
N PHE A 18 -14.75 3.17 1.83
CA PHE A 18 -16.13 3.12 2.32
C PHE A 18 -16.28 3.67 3.73
N GLY A 19 -15.20 4.20 4.31
CA GLY A 19 -15.21 4.71 5.68
C GLY A 19 -15.12 3.63 6.75
N GLU A 20 -14.87 2.39 6.38
CA GLU A 20 -14.72 1.27 7.32
C GLU A 20 -13.29 1.20 7.84
N VAL A 21 -13.11 0.90 9.11
CA VAL A 21 -11.78 0.79 9.72
C VAL A 21 -11.13 -0.53 9.34
N VAL A 22 -9.90 -0.43 8.82
CA VAL A 22 -9.06 -1.59 8.47
C VAL A 22 -7.81 -1.54 9.33
N THR A 23 -7.53 -2.63 10.04
CA THR A 23 -6.37 -2.74 10.94
C THR A 23 -5.43 -3.82 10.41
N LEU A 24 -4.13 -3.49 10.29
CA LEU A 24 -3.15 -4.41 9.73
C LEU A 24 -3.11 -5.75 10.47
N SER A 25 -3.15 -5.73 11.80
CA SER A 25 -3.06 -6.94 12.62
C SER A 25 -4.22 -7.92 12.39
N GLU A 26 -5.33 -7.47 11.82
CA GLU A 26 -6.46 -8.36 11.47
C GLU A 26 -6.11 -9.33 10.34
N PHE A 27 -5.04 -9.03 9.59
CA PHE A 27 -4.59 -9.89 8.47
C PHE A 27 -3.50 -10.87 8.86
N LYS A 28 -3.17 -11.03 10.15
CA LYS A 28 -2.26 -12.09 10.58
C LYS A 28 -2.78 -13.44 10.13
N GLY A 29 -1.89 -14.28 9.62
CA GLY A 29 -2.28 -15.52 8.96
C GLY A 29 -2.37 -15.39 7.45
N LYS A 30 -2.28 -14.18 6.92
CA LYS A 30 -2.17 -13.90 5.48
C LYS A 30 -0.92 -13.07 5.20
N ASN A 31 -0.38 -13.23 4.00
CA ASN A 31 0.64 -12.32 3.51
C ASN A 31 -0.03 -11.01 3.12
N VAL A 32 0.61 -9.88 3.42
CA VAL A 32 0.08 -8.56 3.07
C VAL A 32 1.03 -7.89 2.09
N PHE A 33 0.48 -7.44 0.97
CA PHE A 33 1.14 -6.61 0.00
C PHE A 33 0.71 -5.17 0.28
N LEU A 34 1.57 -4.41 0.96
CA LEU A 34 1.26 -3.06 1.42
C LEU A 34 1.95 -2.04 0.51
N MET A 35 1.17 -1.22 -0.19
CA MET A 35 1.69 -0.30 -1.17
C MET A 35 1.31 1.14 -0.82
N PHE A 36 2.33 2.00 -0.65
CA PHE A 36 2.15 3.44 -0.48
C PHE A 36 2.29 4.11 -1.84
N TYR A 37 1.51 5.15 -2.08
CA TYR A 37 1.59 5.95 -3.30
C TYR A 37 1.28 7.42 -2.99
N PRO A 38 1.76 8.38 -3.82
CA PRO A 38 1.58 9.81 -3.53
C PRO A 38 0.13 10.25 -3.45
N PHE A 39 -0.63 10.20 -4.54
CA PHE A 39 -2.02 10.66 -4.56
C PHE A 39 -2.84 9.91 -5.60
N ALA A 40 -4.12 9.68 -5.27
CA ALA A 40 -5.14 9.29 -6.23
C ALA A 40 -5.26 10.36 -7.34
N PHE A 41 -5.77 9.97 -8.50
CA PHE A 41 -6.01 10.84 -9.65
C PHE A 41 -4.76 11.42 -10.34
N THR A 42 -3.56 11.00 -9.94
CA THR A 42 -2.33 11.38 -10.63
C THR A 42 -1.94 10.30 -11.65
N GLY A 43 -1.24 10.69 -12.71
CA GLY A 43 -0.97 9.80 -13.85
C GLY A 43 -0.24 8.52 -13.47
N LYS A 44 0.91 8.63 -12.79
CA LYS A 44 1.73 7.47 -12.43
C LYS A 44 1.07 6.61 -11.35
N CYS A 45 0.40 7.21 -10.39
CA CYS A 45 -0.30 6.47 -9.35
C CYS A 45 -1.47 5.67 -9.94
N THR A 46 -2.24 6.28 -10.84
CA THR A 46 -3.32 5.61 -11.55
C THR A 46 -2.77 4.45 -12.37
N GLU A 47 -1.66 4.66 -13.10
CA GLU A 47 -0.99 3.62 -13.88
C GLU A 47 -0.61 2.42 -13.01
N GLU A 48 0.04 2.65 -11.86
CA GLU A 48 0.45 1.58 -10.97
C GLU A 48 -0.74 0.79 -10.42
N LEU A 49 -1.77 1.49 -9.94
CA LEU A 49 -2.94 0.83 -9.35
C LEU A 49 -3.74 0.06 -10.38
N CYS A 50 -3.87 0.60 -11.60
CA CYS A 50 -4.56 -0.11 -12.68
C CYS A 50 -3.76 -1.33 -13.15
N THR A 51 -2.44 -1.26 -13.18
CA THR A 51 -1.59 -2.41 -13.51
C THR A 51 -1.77 -3.51 -12.47
N ILE A 52 -1.79 -3.16 -11.19
CA ILE A 52 -2.02 -4.13 -10.11
C ILE A 52 -3.43 -4.72 -10.22
N ARG A 53 -4.43 -3.91 -10.52
CA ARG A 53 -5.80 -4.38 -10.75
C ARG A 53 -5.84 -5.43 -11.85
N ASP A 54 -5.17 -5.16 -12.96
CA ASP A 54 -5.21 -6.04 -14.15
C ASP A 54 -4.38 -7.31 -13.96
N GLU A 55 -3.28 -7.22 -13.19
CA GLU A 55 -2.35 -8.33 -12.99
C GLU A 55 -2.50 -9.03 -11.63
N ARG A 56 -3.47 -8.65 -10.83
CA ARG A 56 -3.55 -9.13 -9.44
C ARG A 56 -3.65 -10.65 -9.32
N ASN A 57 -4.26 -11.33 -10.31
CA ASN A 57 -4.39 -12.79 -10.29
C ASN A 57 -3.04 -13.49 -10.42
N ASP A 58 -2.01 -12.79 -10.90
CA ASP A 58 -0.67 -13.33 -11.06
C ASP A 58 0.10 -13.36 -9.76
N PHE A 59 -0.23 -12.49 -8.79
CA PHE A 59 0.50 -12.41 -7.52
C PHE A 59 -0.38 -12.36 -6.28
N VAL A 60 -1.68 -12.41 -6.42
CA VAL A 60 -2.61 -12.50 -5.30
C VAL A 60 -3.29 -13.86 -5.32
N ASN A 61 -3.25 -14.55 -4.19
CA ASN A 61 -3.98 -15.77 -3.96
C ASN A 61 -4.81 -15.63 -2.68
N ASP A 62 -5.51 -16.69 -2.26
CA ASP A 62 -6.35 -16.66 -1.06
C ASP A 62 -5.56 -16.34 0.21
N GLY A 63 -4.24 -16.52 0.19
CA GLY A 63 -3.37 -16.24 1.33
C GLY A 63 -2.71 -14.87 1.29
N THR A 64 -3.08 -13.99 0.35
CA THR A 64 -2.46 -12.68 0.20
C THR A 64 -3.51 -11.56 0.11
N GLN A 65 -3.32 -10.50 0.89
CA GLN A 65 -4.17 -9.31 0.87
C GLN A 65 -3.39 -8.12 0.34
N ILE A 66 -3.95 -7.40 -0.63
CA ILE A 66 -3.38 -6.13 -1.12
C ILE A 66 -4.03 -4.99 -0.34
N LEU A 67 -3.19 -4.10 0.21
CA LEU A 67 -3.62 -2.85 0.85
C LEU A 67 -2.84 -1.70 0.23
N SER A 68 -3.53 -0.66 -0.21
CA SER A 68 -2.89 0.53 -0.79
C SER A 68 -3.17 1.73 0.10
N ILE A 69 -2.16 2.55 0.35
CA ILE A 69 -2.25 3.70 1.27
C ILE A 69 -1.80 4.97 0.58
N SER A 70 -2.60 6.03 0.73
CA SER A 70 -2.24 7.39 0.34
C SER A 70 -2.72 8.38 1.38
N CYS A 71 -2.30 9.65 1.26
CA CYS A 71 -2.74 10.70 2.17
C CYS A 71 -4.05 11.36 1.73
N ASP A 72 -4.79 10.74 0.82
CA ASP A 72 -6.09 11.23 0.36
C ASP A 72 -7.19 10.96 1.38
N PRO A 73 -8.24 11.82 1.44
CA PRO A 73 -9.44 11.52 2.22
C PRO A 73 -10.20 10.31 1.67
N SER A 74 -10.94 9.61 2.53
CA SER A 74 -11.71 8.41 2.13
C SER A 74 -12.70 8.69 0.99
N SER A 75 -13.36 9.84 1.02
CA SER A 75 -14.33 10.21 -0.04
C SER A 75 -13.67 10.35 -1.41
N SER A 76 -12.46 10.89 -1.46
CA SER A 76 -11.69 10.98 -2.70
C SER A 76 -11.28 9.60 -3.19
N LEU A 77 -10.88 8.72 -2.27
CA LEU A 77 -10.52 7.33 -2.60
C LEU A 77 -11.71 6.54 -3.12
N LYS A 78 -12.91 6.80 -2.59
CA LYS A 78 -14.12 6.15 -3.08
C LYS A 78 -14.39 6.49 -4.54
N MET A 79 -14.31 7.78 -4.88
CA MET A 79 -14.50 8.23 -6.26
C MET A 79 -13.44 7.66 -7.20
N PHE A 80 -12.19 7.64 -6.76
CA PHE A 80 -11.08 7.09 -7.52
C PHE A 80 -11.27 5.59 -7.78
N ALA A 81 -11.66 4.84 -6.74
CA ALA A 81 -11.91 3.40 -6.87
C ALA A 81 -13.05 3.11 -7.85
N GLU A 82 -14.13 3.88 -7.79
CA GLU A 82 -15.27 3.73 -8.70
C GLU A 82 -14.86 4.02 -10.15
N GLU A 83 -14.15 5.13 -10.36
CA GLU A 83 -13.72 5.56 -11.69
C GLU A 83 -12.76 4.56 -12.33
N GLN A 84 -11.85 3.97 -11.55
CA GLN A 84 -10.82 3.05 -12.05
C GLN A 84 -11.17 1.57 -11.84
N SER A 85 -12.36 1.28 -11.33
CA SER A 85 -12.80 -0.10 -11.04
C SER A 85 -11.83 -0.86 -10.12
N LEU A 86 -11.39 -0.20 -9.06
CA LEU A 86 -10.48 -0.77 -8.07
C LEU A 86 -11.31 -1.44 -6.97
N SER A 87 -11.07 -2.71 -6.70
CA SER A 87 -11.82 -3.48 -5.70
C SER A 87 -11.03 -3.75 -4.42
N THR A 88 -9.71 -3.54 -4.44
CA THR A 88 -8.89 -3.72 -3.25
C THR A 88 -9.05 -2.52 -2.30
N PRO A 89 -8.83 -2.70 -0.98
CA PRO A 89 -8.92 -1.59 -0.06
C PRO A 89 -7.95 -0.47 -0.37
N LEU A 90 -8.47 0.76 -0.44
CA LEU A 90 -7.69 1.98 -0.56
C LEU A 90 -7.78 2.70 0.78
N LEU A 91 -6.67 2.75 1.52
CA LEU A 91 -6.65 3.25 2.90
C LEU A 91 -6.22 4.71 2.94
N SER A 92 -6.88 5.47 3.82
CA SER A 92 -6.69 6.91 3.95
C SER A 92 -5.75 7.24 5.11
N ASP A 93 -4.57 7.75 4.80
CA ASP A 93 -3.62 8.27 5.78
C ASP A 93 -3.75 9.80 5.89
N PHE A 94 -4.97 10.30 5.71
CA PHE A 94 -5.25 11.72 5.69
C PHE A 94 -5.09 12.38 7.06
N TRP A 95 -5.56 11.70 8.13
CA TRP A 95 -5.51 12.30 9.46
C TRP A 95 -5.34 11.24 10.57
N PRO A 96 -4.40 11.41 11.54
CA PRO A 96 -3.35 12.45 11.50
C PRO A 96 -2.50 12.33 10.24
N HIS A 97 -2.27 13.45 9.57
CA HIS A 97 -1.77 13.48 8.20
C HIS A 97 -0.43 12.78 8.04
N GLY A 98 -0.40 11.71 7.27
CA GLY A 98 0.81 10.96 6.99
C GLY A 98 1.35 10.14 8.15
N GLN A 99 0.56 9.91 9.20
CA GLN A 99 1.03 9.20 10.39
C GLN A 99 1.59 7.81 10.07
N VAL A 100 0.86 7.03 9.27
CA VAL A 100 1.29 5.68 8.90
C VAL A 100 2.44 5.72 7.91
N SER A 101 2.40 6.63 6.95
CA SER A 101 3.51 6.84 6.02
C SER A 101 4.80 7.19 6.75
N LYS A 102 4.72 8.00 7.82
CA LYS A 102 5.87 8.31 8.67
C LYS A 102 6.38 7.08 9.40
N ALA A 103 5.47 6.27 9.95
CA ALA A 103 5.85 5.05 10.67
C ALA A 103 6.59 4.08 9.77
N TYR A 104 6.27 4.05 8.49
CA TYR A 104 6.95 3.20 7.49
C TYR A 104 8.14 3.89 6.82
N GLY A 105 8.46 5.12 7.21
CA GLY A 105 9.62 5.84 6.68
C GLY A 105 9.48 6.31 5.26
N VAL A 106 8.27 6.46 4.75
CA VAL A 106 8.01 6.84 3.35
C VAL A 106 7.30 8.19 3.21
N PHE A 107 7.09 8.93 4.29
CA PHE A 107 6.44 10.23 4.21
C PHE A 107 7.42 11.32 3.77
N LEU A 108 7.03 12.11 2.77
CA LEU A 108 7.82 13.23 2.27
C LEU A 108 7.36 14.51 3.00
N GLU A 109 8.11 14.88 4.04
CA GLU A 109 7.74 16.01 4.92
C GLU A 109 7.57 17.32 4.16
N ASP A 110 8.40 17.58 3.16
CA ASP A 110 8.36 18.82 2.40
C ASP A 110 7.19 18.89 1.41
N LEU A 111 6.61 17.73 1.07
CA LEU A 111 5.58 17.64 0.04
C LEU A 111 4.21 17.25 0.60
N GLY A 112 4.15 16.66 1.78
CA GLY A 112 2.91 16.31 2.45
C GLY A 112 2.23 15.05 1.95
N PHE A 113 2.98 14.15 1.29
CA PHE A 113 2.42 12.89 0.81
C PHE A 113 3.46 11.77 0.89
N ALA A 114 3.02 10.54 0.62
CA ALA A 114 3.89 9.37 0.68
C ALA A 114 4.73 9.23 -0.59
N ASN A 115 5.93 8.70 -0.40
CA ASN A 115 6.75 8.20 -1.50
C ASN A 115 6.15 6.88 -2.03
N ARG A 116 6.72 6.31 -3.10
CA ARG A 116 6.29 5.01 -3.63
C ARG A 116 7.02 3.91 -2.90
N GLY A 117 6.43 3.45 -1.80
CA GLY A 117 6.98 2.36 -1.00
C GLY A 117 6.10 1.13 -1.06
N THR A 118 6.70 -0.05 -1.19
CA THR A 118 6.00 -1.32 -1.14
C THR A 118 6.68 -2.21 -0.11
N PHE A 119 5.87 -2.81 0.75
CA PHE A 119 6.33 -3.71 1.80
C PHE A 119 5.54 -5.01 1.69
N VAL A 120 6.25 -6.13 1.58
CA VAL A 120 5.63 -7.45 1.63
C VAL A 120 5.81 -7.98 3.04
N ILE A 121 4.68 -8.25 3.70
CA ILE A 121 4.61 -8.64 5.11
C ILE A 121 4.12 -10.08 5.15
N ASP A 122 4.81 -10.94 5.89
CA ASP A 122 4.44 -12.34 5.99
C ASP A 122 3.29 -12.60 6.98
N LYS A 123 2.89 -13.85 7.10
CA LYS A 123 1.77 -14.27 7.96
C LYS A 123 1.97 -13.96 9.44
N THR A 124 3.22 -13.74 9.86
CA THR A 124 3.56 -13.42 11.25
C THR A 124 3.72 -11.93 11.51
N GLY A 125 3.58 -11.09 10.48
CA GLY A 125 3.70 -9.64 10.61
C GLY A 125 5.11 -9.10 10.41
N VAL A 126 6.02 -9.91 9.85
CA VAL A 126 7.40 -9.52 9.60
C VAL A 126 7.57 -9.06 8.15
N ILE A 127 8.29 -7.95 7.94
CA ILE A 127 8.61 -7.45 6.60
C ILE A 127 9.63 -8.40 5.96
N ARG A 128 9.28 -8.96 4.81
CA ARG A 128 10.13 -9.90 4.08
C ARG A 128 10.74 -9.31 2.83
N TRP A 129 10.19 -8.21 2.34
CA TRP A 129 10.69 -7.54 1.15
C TRP A 129 10.21 -6.09 1.16
N LYS A 130 11.01 -5.19 0.60
CA LYS A 130 10.62 -3.80 0.41
C LYS A 130 11.27 -3.20 -0.81
N VAL A 131 10.62 -2.20 -1.40
CA VAL A 131 11.19 -1.29 -2.39
C VAL A 131 10.64 0.10 -2.13
N VAL A 132 11.49 1.12 -2.27
CA VAL A 132 11.06 2.52 -2.17
C VAL A 132 11.65 3.26 -3.36
N THR A 133 10.77 3.89 -4.15
CA THR A 133 11.18 4.70 -5.29
C THR A 133 10.68 6.13 -5.13
N SER A 134 11.18 7.07 -5.93
CA SER A 134 10.72 8.45 -5.91
C SER A 134 9.31 8.58 -6.50
N PRO A 135 8.59 9.69 -6.24
CA PRO A 135 7.25 9.88 -6.82
C PRO A 135 7.22 9.82 -8.34
N GLY A 136 8.33 10.15 -9.01
CA GLY A 136 8.42 10.11 -10.46
C GLY A 136 8.78 8.75 -11.05
N GLU A 137 9.05 7.75 -10.22
CA GLU A 137 9.54 6.43 -10.65
C GLU A 137 8.55 5.32 -10.32
N VAL A 138 7.87 4.80 -11.36
CA VAL A 138 6.91 3.69 -11.24
C VAL A 138 7.65 2.40 -10.87
N ARG A 139 7.05 1.61 -9.98
CA ARG A 139 7.62 0.34 -9.52
C ARG A 139 7.36 -0.78 -10.53
N ASN A 140 8.25 -1.77 -10.55
CA ASN A 140 8.17 -2.90 -11.48
C ASN A 140 7.36 -4.06 -10.87
N THR A 141 6.25 -4.45 -11.51
CA THR A 141 5.38 -5.52 -11.01
C THR A 141 6.03 -6.92 -11.07
N ALA A 142 7.04 -7.11 -11.93
CA ALA A 142 7.77 -8.38 -11.95
C ALA A 142 8.49 -8.63 -10.63
N ASP A 143 8.98 -7.58 -9.98
CA ASP A 143 9.63 -7.68 -8.66
C ASP A 143 8.64 -8.13 -7.60
N TYR A 144 7.37 -7.74 -7.71
CA TYR A 144 6.31 -8.13 -6.79
C TYR A 144 6.04 -9.64 -6.84
N ARG A 145 6.00 -10.20 -8.04
CA ARG A 145 5.78 -11.64 -8.24
C ARG A 145 6.91 -12.44 -7.59
N LEU A 146 8.15 -12.01 -7.79
CA LEU A 146 9.32 -12.64 -7.18
C LEU A 146 9.26 -12.56 -5.66
N ALA A 147 8.92 -11.40 -5.11
CA ALA A 147 8.84 -11.19 -3.67
C ALA A 147 7.79 -12.10 -3.02
N LEU A 148 6.60 -12.19 -3.62
CA LEU A 148 5.52 -13.02 -3.10
C LEU A 148 5.81 -14.52 -3.26
N SER A 149 6.48 -14.92 -4.32
CA SER A 149 6.84 -16.33 -4.54
C SER A 149 7.87 -16.84 -3.55
N ALA A 150 8.62 -15.95 -2.91
CA ALA A 150 9.64 -16.31 -1.93
C ALA A 150 9.09 -16.52 -0.50
N LEU A 151 7.80 -16.30 -0.27
CA LEU A 151 7.18 -16.43 1.06
C LEU A 151 6.77 -17.85 1.39
#